data_1402c5ff724f4bf8a2438570355cb62f
#
_entry.id   1402c5ff724f4bf8a2438570355cb62f
#
_cell.length_a   1.000
_cell.length_b   1.000
_cell.length_c   1.000
_cell.angle_alpha   90.00
_cell.angle_beta   90.00
_cell.angle_gamma   90.00
#
_symmetry.space_group_name_H-M   'P 1'
#
loop_
_entity.id
_entity.type
_entity.pdbx_description
1 polymer ?
#
loop_
_entity_poly.entity_id
_entity_poly.type
_entity_poly.pdbx_seq_one_letter_code
_entity_poly.pdbx_strand_id
1 'polypeptide(L)' 'MEYKVVPFTATLNQKNETTATVANQLETLIKQFNNQGWEYVRLESVSTYVQPDPGCFGLGAKPGYLASYQMVVFSKDTV' A
#
# COMPACT_ATOMS: atom_id res chain seq x y z
N MET A 1 14.65 -14.35 11.01
CA MET A 1 14.18 -13.64 9.80
C MET A 1 13.14 -12.61 10.21
N GLU A 2 13.30 -11.39 9.77
CA GLU A 2 12.34 -10.33 10.01
C GLU A 2 11.53 -10.06 8.76
N TYR A 3 10.29 -9.64 8.96
CA TYR A 3 9.44 -9.18 7.86
C TYR A 3 9.04 -7.73 8.10
N LYS A 4 8.93 -6.98 7.01
CA LYS A 4 8.48 -5.61 7.03
C LYS A 4 7.37 -5.45 6.00
N VAL A 5 6.28 -4.82 6.40
CA VAL A 5 5.14 -4.56 5.51
C VAL A 5 5.04 -3.06 5.30
N VAL A 6 5.07 -2.65 4.04
CA VAL A 6 5.11 -1.24 3.66
C VAL A 6 3.89 -0.94 2.79
N PRO A 7 3.08 0.06 3.14
CA PRO A 7 1.97 0.43 2.27
C PRO A 7 2.47 1.01 0.95
N PHE A 8 1.78 0.65 -0.13
CA PHE A 8 2.10 1.13 -1.46
C PHE A 8 0.85 1.73 -2.09
N THR A 9 0.92 2.99 -2.46
CA THR A 9 -0.14 3.66 -3.20
C THR A 9 0.49 4.33 -4.41
N ALA A 10 0.16 3.83 -5.60
CA ALA A 10 0.62 4.45 -6.83
C ALA A 10 -0.18 5.71 -7.09
N THR A 11 0.48 6.73 -7.58
CA THR A 11 -0.15 8.01 -7.92
C THR A 11 0.07 8.30 -9.40
N LEU A 12 -1.01 8.57 -10.12
CA LEU A 12 -0.96 8.95 -11.52
C LEU A 12 -1.63 10.29 -11.73
N ASN A 13 -1.05 11.11 -12.60
CA ASN A 13 -1.75 12.26 -13.14
C ASN A 13 -2.63 11.82 -14.31
N GLN A 14 -3.69 12.56 -14.57
CA GLN A 14 -4.61 12.20 -15.67
C GLN A 14 -4.00 12.41 -17.05
N LYS A 15 -2.87 13.11 -17.14
CA LYS A 15 -2.21 13.40 -18.41
C LYS A 15 -1.06 12.41 -18.63
N ASN A 16 -1.13 11.65 -19.72
CA ASN A 16 0.00 10.88 -20.28
C ASN A 16 0.70 9.89 -19.35
N GLU A 17 0.16 9.58 -18.17
CA GLU A 17 0.78 8.62 -17.29
C GLU A 17 0.17 7.24 -17.51
N THR A 18 1.00 6.21 -17.48
CA THR A 18 0.65 4.86 -17.88
C THR A 18 1.03 3.87 -16.77
N THR A 19 0.75 2.59 -17.06
CA THR A 19 1.16 1.50 -16.18
C THR A 19 2.68 1.47 -15.94
N ALA A 20 3.47 1.98 -16.89
CA ALA A 20 4.91 2.07 -16.73
C ALA A 20 5.29 3.01 -15.56
N THR A 21 4.51 4.09 -15.36
CA THR A 21 4.74 5.00 -14.24
C THR A 21 4.49 4.29 -12.91
N VAL A 22 3.44 3.45 -12.84
CA VAL A 22 3.14 2.66 -11.64
C VAL A 22 4.28 1.68 -11.37
N ALA A 23 4.76 1.00 -12.41
CA ALA A 23 5.86 0.05 -12.27
C ALA A 23 7.14 0.74 -11.77
N ASN A 24 7.42 1.94 -12.27
CA ASN A 24 8.59 2.70 -11.83
C ASN A 24 8.49 3.10 -10.36
N GLN A 25 7.31 3.48 -9.90
CA GLN A 25 7.09 3.83 -8.49
C GLN A 25 7.32 2.63 -7.58
N LEU A 26 6.81 1.46 -7.96
CA LEU A 26 7.02 0.24 -7.19
C LEU A 26 8.49 -0.17 -7.21
N GLU A 27 9.14 -0.09 -8.36
CA GLU A 27 10.56 -0.42 -8.49
C GLU A 27 11.43 0.48 -7.62
N THR A 28 11.10 1.76 -7.57
CA THR A 28 11.83 2.72 -6.73
C THR A 28 11.70 2.36 -5.26
N LEU A 29 10.49 1.99 -4.83
CA LEU A 29 10.26 1.56 -3.46
C LEU A 29 11.08 0.31 -3.12
N ILE A 30 11.07 -0.67 -4.01
CA ILE A 30 11.81 -1.92 -3.80
C ILE A 30 13.30 -1.64 -3.70
N LYS A 31 13.85 -0.81 -4.59
CA LYS A 31 15.27 -0.46 -4.56
C LYS A 31 15.65 0.27 -3.29
N GLN A 32 14.79 1.14 -2.80
CA GLN A 32 15.02 1.89 -1.58
C GLN A 32 15.20 0.95 -0.38
N PHE A 33 14.36 -0.05 -0.27
CA PHE A 33 14.45 -1.02 0.83
C PHE A 33 15.56 -2.04 0.61
N ASN A 34 15.85 -2.42 -0.64
CA ASN A 34 16.99 -3.27 -0.95
C ASN A 34 18.30 -2.62 -0.48
N ASN A 35 18.44 -1.32 -0.64
CA ASN A 35 19.62 -0.58 -0.17
C ASN A 35 19.78 -0.62 1.34
N GLN A 36 18.71 -0.91 2.06
CA GLN A 36 18.73 -1.03 3.52
C GLN A 36 18.85 -2.49 3.98
N GLY A 37 19.07 -3.41 3.05
CA GLY A 37 19.23 -4.83 3.36
C GLY A 37 17.95 -5.64 3.35
N TRP A 38 16.84 -5.05 2.95
CA TRP A 38 15.57 -5.75 2.84
C TRP A 38 15.42 -6.40 1.48
N GLU A 39 14.91 -7.63 1.45
CA GLU A 39 14.63 -8.34 0.22
C GLU A 39 13.14 -8.33 -0.07
N TYR A 40 12.79 -8.06 -1.32
CA TYR A 40 11.39 -8.07 -1.74
C TYR A 40 10.84 -9.49 -1.72
N VAL A 41 9.67 -9.67 -1.11
CA VAL A 41 8.97 -10.95 -1.08
C VAL A 41 7.81 -10.92 -2.08
N ARG A 42 6.85 -10.02 -1.86
CA ARG A 42 5.68 -9.92 -2.75
C ARG A 42 4.84 -8.70 -2.41
N LEU A 43 3.94 -8.39 -3.35
CA LEU A 43 2.89 -7.39 -3.17
C LEU A 43 1.61 -8.12 -2.78
N GLU A 44 0.96 -7.65 -1.73
CA GLU A 44 -0.29 -8.20 -1.25
C GLU A 44 -1.38 -7.14 -1.31
N SER A 45 -2.57 -7.59 -1.71
CA SER A 45 -3.77 -6.75 -1.65
C SER A 45 -4.55 -7.16 -0.40
N VAL A 46 -4.77 -6.20 0.49
CA VAL A 46 -5.45 -6.45 1.76
C VAL A 46 -6.83 -5.83 1.71
N SER A 47 -7.87 -6.67 1.74
CA SER A 47 -9.24 -6.21 1.81
C SER A 47 -9.55 -5.74 3.23
N THR A 48 -10.01 -4.51 3.34
CA THR A 48 -10.25 -3.87 4.63
C THR A 48 -11.68 -3.37 4.69
N TYR A 49 -12.37 -3.69 5.77
CA TYR A 49 -13.70 -3.14 6.02
C TYR A 49 -13.56 -1.83 6.82
N VAL A 50 -14.01 -0.76 6.20
CA VAL A 50 -14.02 0.55 6.87
C VAL A 50 -15.39 0.71 7.54
N GLN A 51 -15.37 0.83 8.86
CA GLN A 51 -16.60 0.85 9.63
C GLN A 51 -17.39 2.12 9.37
N PRO A 52 -18.73 2.07 9.50
CA PRO A 52 -19.54 3.26 9.35
C PRO A 52 -19.16 4.32 10.39
N ASP A 53 -19.25 5.58 9.99
CA ASP A 53 -19.12 6.70 10.88
C ASP A 53 -20.53 7.16 11.24
N PRO A 54 -20.95 7.03 12.52
CA PRO A 54 -22.32 7.40 12.90
C PRO A 54 -22.59 8.90 12.82
N GLY A 55 -21.54 9.72 12.75
CA GLY A 55 -21.70 11.16 12.73
C GLY A 55 -22.09 11.70 14.10
N CYS A 56 -22.48 12.98 14.13
CA CYS A 56 -22.92 13.65 15.33
C CYS A 56 -24.43 13.88 15.22
N PHE A 57 -25.21 13.23 16.10
CA PHE A 57 -26.69 13.31 16.08
C PHE A 57 -27.27 12.91 14.69
N GLY A 58 -26.65 11.97 14.01
CA GLY A 58 -27.08 11.56 12.69
C GLY A 58 -26.64 12.48 11.57
N LEU A 59 -25.98 13.60 11.88
CA LEU A 59 -25.45 14.50 10.87
C LEU A 59 -24.04 14.10 10.49
N GLY A 60 -23.74 14.05 9.20
CA GLY A 60 -22.44 13.66 8.72
C GLY A 60 -22.16 12.17 8.78
N ALA A 61 -23.20 11.35 8.98
CA ALA A 61 -23.06 9.90 9.02
C ALA A 61 -22.60 9.39 7.65
N LYS A 62 -21.66 8.42 7.66
CA LYS A 62 -21.15 7.80 6.46
C LYS A 62 -21.31 6.29 6.56
N PRO A 63 -21.78 5.62 5.50
CA PRO A 63 -21.89 4.16 5.54
C PRO A 63 -20.52 3.50 5.52
N GLY A 64 -20.44 2.28 6.03
CA GLY A 64 -19.25 1.47 5.92
C GLY A 64 -19.04 1.01 4.49
N TYR A 65 -17.82 0.61 4.19
CA TYR A 65 -17.48 0.13 2.84
C TYR A 65 -16.27 -0.77 2.89
N LEU A 66 -16.06 -1.50 1.79
CA LEU A 66 -14.87 -2.30 1.61
C LEU A 66 -13.85 -1.52 0.77
N ALA A 67 -12.60 -1.56 1.21
CA ALA A 67 -11.49 -0.95 0.49
C ALA A 67 -10.36 -1.96 0.39
N SER A 68 -9.57 -1.85 -0.67
CA SER A 68 -8.38 -2.69 -0.84
C SER A 68 -7.15 -1.81 -0.77
N TYR A 69 -6.19 -2.24 0.04
CA TYR A 69 -4.91 -1.54 0.18
C TYR A 69 -3.80 -2.46 -0.28
N GLN A 70 -2.84 -1.89 -0.98
CA GLN A 70 -1.69 -2.63 -1.48
C GLN A 70 -0.55 -2.52 -0.47
N MET A 71 0.05 -3.66 -0.15
CA MET A 71 1.16 -3.74 0.80
C MET A 71 2.30 -4.50 0.15
N VAL A 72 3.51 -4.00 0.33
CA VAL A 72 4.72 -4.66 -0.16
C VAL A 72 5.38 -5.34 1.03
N VAL A 73 5.67 -6.63 0.89
CA VAL A 73 6.28 -7.41 1.95
C VAL A 73 7.76 -7.58 1.64
N PHE A 74 8.58 -7.26 2.62
CA PHE A 74 10.03 -7.44 2.56
C PHE A 74 10.47 -8.38 3.68
N SER A 75 11.59 -9.05 3.47
CA SER A 75 12.21 -9.88 4.49
C SER A 75 13.68 -9.52 4.65
N LYS A 76 14.21 -9.84 5.81
CA LYS A 76 15.62 -9.59 6.13
C LYS A 76 16.11 -10.68 7.06
N ASP A 77 17.24 -11.26 6.72
CA ASP A 77 17.87 -12.23 7.60
C ASP A 77 18.52 -11.50 8.77
N THR A 78 18.11 -11.90 9.97
CA THR A 78 18.73 -11.42 11.21
C THR A 78 19.54 -12.55 11.79
N VAL A 79 20.82 -12.52 11.54
CA VAL A 79 21.74 -13.54 12.05
C VAL A 79 22.39 -13.03 13.31
#